data_cd9c75323625a94b75da4ad9182fa3ac
#
_entry.id   cd9c75323625a94b75da4ad9182fa3ac
#
_cell.length_a   1.000
_cell.length_b   1.000
_cell.length_c   1.000
_cell.angle_alpha   90.00
_cell.angle_beta   90.00
_cell.angle_gamma   90.00
#
_symmetry.space_group_name_H-M   'P 1'
#
loop_
_entity.id
_entity.type
_entity.pdbx_description
1 polymer ?
#
loop_
_entity_poly.entity_id
_entity_poly.type
_entity_poly.pdbx_seq_one_letter_code
_entity_poly.pdbx_strand_id
1 'polypeptide(L)'
;MKHSPNLTRLIDALRTLPGVGPKTAQRMAFHLLQEGRPGARALADALSVALQSVHRCRRCRMLTEEELCAICSAPARDASLLCVVESPADVVAVELSGSFRGHYFVLMGHLSPLDGIGPEQLGVRDLEAVLAEGQVRELILATNPTVEGEATAHYLSELATRRGVRASRIAHGVPMGGELEYVDGGTLAHALAGRQVLG
;
A
#
# COMPACT_ATOMS: atom_id res chain seq x y z
N MET A 1 4.96 -16.38 -36.14
CA MET A 1 6.43 -16.55 -36.06
C MET A 1 6.78 -17.01 -34.66
N LYS A 2 7.50 -18.13 -34.47
CA LYS A 2 7.90 -18.59 -33.14
C LYS A 2 9.21 -17.89 -32.76
N HIS A 3 9.20 -17.22 -31.59
CA HIS A 3 10.43 -16.66 -31.00
C HIS A 3 11.35 -17.78 -30.50
N SER A 4 12.65 -17.48 -30.31
CA SER A 4 13.55 -18.40 -29.63
C SER A 4 13.10 -18.67 -28.18
N PRO A 5 13.42 -19.83 -27.60
CA PRO A 5 12.96 -20.19 -26.25
C PRO A 5 13.31 -19.15 -25.19
N ASN A 6 14.54 -18.61 -25.21
CA ASN A 6 14.96 -17.60 -24.23
C ASN A 6 14.26 -16.25 -24.43
N LEU A 7 13.97 -15.86 -25.66
CA LEU A 7 13.19 -14.65 -25.95
C LEU A 7 11.73 -14.80 -25.44
N THR A 8 11.14 -15.97 -25.66
CA THR A 8 9.79 -16.27 -25.14
C THR A 8 9.77 -16.17 -23.62
N ARG A 9 10.73 -16.80 -22.91
CA ARG A 9 10.84 -16.72 -21.44
C ARG A 9 10.97 -15.28 -20.93
N LEU A 10 11.75 -14.44 -21.61
CA LEU A 10 11.89 -13.02 -21.24
C LEU A 10 10.57 -12.27 -21.41
N ILE A 11 9.87 -12.49 -22.54
CA ILE A 11 8.55 -11.87 -22.78
C ILE A 11 7.54 -12.32 -21.72
N ASP A 12 7.51 -13.60 -21.38
CA ASP A 12 6.59 -14.12 -20.36
C ASP A 12 6.94 -13.59 -18.96
N ALA A 13 8.21 -13.47 -18.62
CA ALA A 13 8.65 -12.87 -17.38
C ALA A 13 8.22 -11.38 -17.27
N LEU A 14 8.35 -10.61 -18.34
CA LEU A 14 7.90 -9.21 -18.35
C LEU A 14 6.37 -9.07 -18.23
N ARG A 15 5.60 -10.08 -18.65
CA ARG A 15 4.14 -10.09 -18.51
C ARG A 15 3.65 -10.27 -17.06
N THR A 16 4.51 -10.66 -16.14
CA THR A 16 4.19 -10.74 -14.72
C THR A 16 4.05 -9.34 -14.08
N LEU A 17 4.54 -8.30 -14.76
CA LEU A 17 4.44 -6.92 -14.27
C LEU A 17 3.01 -6.36 -14.49
N PRO A 18 2.46 -5.64 -13.49
CA PRO A 18 1.13 -5.03 -13.61
C PRO A 18 1.05 -4.09 -14.83
N GLY A 19 -0.04 -4.18 -15.60
CA GLY A 19 -0.24 -3.35 -16.78
C GLY A 19 0.60 -3.71 -18.01
N VAL A 20 1.43 -4.76 -17.94
CA VAL A 20 2.25 -5.21 -19.06
C VAL A 20 1.56 -6.34 -19.84
N GLY A 21 0.89 -5.95 -20.93
CA GLY A 21 0.27 -6.91 -21.86
C GLY A 21 1.29 -7.53 -22.83
N PRO A 22 0.87 -8.53 -23.64
CA PRO A 22 1.77 -9.28 -24.53
C PRO A 22 2.56 -8.39 -25.52
N LYS A 23 1.90 -7.38 -26.12
CA LYS A 23 2.55 -6.46 -27.07
C LYS A 23 3.60 -5.57 -26.39
N THR A 24 3.29 -5.08 -25.19
CA THR A 24 4.21 -4.26 -24.40
C THR A 24 5.42 -5.07 -23.95
N ALA A 25 5.21 -6.28 -23.43
CA ALA A 25 6.29 -7.19 -23.03
C ALA A 25 7.23 -7.53 -24.21
N GLN A 26 6.67 -7.81 -25.40
CA GLN A 26 7.47 -8.08 -26.60
C GLN A 26 8.32 -6.85 -27.00
N ARG A 27 7.75 -5.65 -26.99
CA ARG A 27 8.46 -4.41 -27.30
C ARG A 27 9.59 -4.14 -26.29
N MET A 28 9.32 -4.33 -24.99
CA MET A 28 10.34 -4.23 -23.94
C MET A 28 11.47 -5.22 -24.15
N ALA A 29 11.17 -6.49 -24.41
CA ALA A 29 12.18 -7.52 -24.64
C ALA A 29 13.07 -7.19 -25.85
N PHE A 30 12.50 -6.71 -26.95
CA PHE A 30 13.27 -6.30 -28.12
C PHE A 30 14.17 -5.10 -27.82
N HIS A 31 13.65 -4.07 -27.17
CA HIS A 31 14.45 -2.91 -26.78
C HIS A 31 15.63 -3.31 -25.89
N LEU A 32 15.41 -4.11 -24.85
CA LEU A 32 16.46 -4.58 -23.95
C LEU A 32 17.55 -5.37 -24.66
N LEU A 33 17.20 -6.16 -25.69
CA LEU A 33 18.15 -7.03 -26.39
C LEU A 33 18.85 -6.37 -27.58
N GLN A 34 18.25 -5.37 -28.21
CA GLN A 34 18.80 -4.69 -29.38
C GLN A 34 19.62 -3.46 -29.01
N GLU A 35 19.02 -2.54 -28.24
CA GLU A 35 19.59 -1.21 -27.97
C GLU A 35 20.02 -1.04 -26.51
N GLY A 36 19.37 -1.74 -25.59
CA GLY A 36 19.47 -1.55 -24.14
C GLY A 36 20.30 -2.58 -23.37
N ARG A 37 21.23 -3.32 -24.01
CA ARG A 37 21.97 -4.41 -23.32
C ARG A 37 22.68 -4.02 -22.03
N PRO A 38 23.36 -2.86 -21.92
CA PRO A 38 23.93 -2.40 -20.65
C PRO A 38 22.83 -2.15 -19.59
N GLY A 39 21.75 -1.48 -19.97
CA GLY A 39 20.58 -1.26 -19.10
C GLY A 39 19.88 -2.56 -18.69
N ALA A 40 19.80 -3.54 -19.61
CA ALA A 40 19.25 -4.85 -19.30
C ALA A 40 20.06 -5.61 -18.24
N ARG A 41 21.40 -5.54 -18.31
CA ARG A 41 22.29 -6.09 -17.27
C ARG A 41 22.10 -5.37 -15.95
N ALA A 42 22.16 -4.05 -15.95
CA ALA A 42 21.94 -3.24 -14.72
C ALA A 42 20.58 -3.54 -14.07
N LEU A 43 19.51 -3.71 -14.87
CA LEU A 43 18.20 -4.10 -14.37
C LEU A 43 18.20 -5.50 -13.74
N ALA A 44 18.84 -6.46 -14.39
CA ALA A 44 18.95 -7.84 -13.88
C ALA A 44 19.74 -7.87 -12.58
N ASP A 45 20.85 -7.15 -12.49
CA ASP A 45 21.69 -7.05 -11.30
C ASP A 45 20.94 -6.36 -10.16
N ALA A 46 20.30 -5.21 -10.43
CA ALA A 46 19.52 -4.49 -9.43
C ALA A 46 18.35 -5.33 -8.88
N LEU A 47 17.64 -6.06 -9.73
CA LEU A 47 16.56 -6.95 -9.32
C LEU A 47 17.11 -8.09 -8.44
N SER A 48 18.23 -8.68 -8.84
CA SER A 48 18.87 -9.76 -8.08
C SER A 48 19.32 -9.31 -6.69
N VAL A 49 19.91 -8.11 -6.60
CA VAL A 49 20.31 -7.52 -5.30
C VAL A 49 19.09 -7.22 -4.45
N ALA A 50 18.07 -6.55 -5.02
CA ALA A 50 16.86 -6.21 -4.28
C ALA A 50 16.14 -7.44 -3.71
N LEU A 51 16.06 -8.53 -4.48
CA LEU A 51 15.44 -9.78 -4.02
C LEU A 51 16.19 -10.44 -2.84
N GLN A 52 17.47 -10.15 -2.68
CA GLN A 52 18.28 -10.69 -1.59
C GLN A 52 18.31 -9.79 -0.35
N SER A 53 18.25 -8.46 -0.54
CA SER A 53 18.46 -7.50 0.54
C SER A 53 17.16 -6.86 1.03
N VAL A 54 16.17 -6.65 0.15
CA VAL A 54 14.93 -5.96 0.52
C VAL A 54 13.92 -6.95 1.11
N HIS A 55 13.49 -6.67 2.33
CA HIS A 55 12.50 -7.44 3.05
C HIS A 55 11.45 -6.54 3.71
N ARG A 56 10.50 -7.12 4.41
CA ARG A 56 9.50 -6.36 5.17
C ARG A 56 10.06 -5.93 6.51
N CYS A 57 9.90 -4.64 6.84
CA CYS A 57 10.15 -4.12 8.19
C CYS A 57 9.39 -4.97 9.22
N ARG A 58 10.07 -5.41 10.26
CA ARG A 58 9.50 -6.28 11.31
C ARG A 58 8.29 -5.64 12.02
N ARG A 59 8.23 -4.31 12.12
CA ARG A 59 7.15 -3.61 12.81
C ARG A 59 5.99 -3.21 11.88
N CYS A 60 6.27 -2.52 10.78
CA CYS A 60 5.23 -1.92 9.94
C CYS A 60 5.00 -2.63 8.61
N ARG A 61 5.84 -3.61 8.24
CA ARG A 61 5.82 -4.36 6.98
C ARG A 61 6.14 -3.51 5.73
N MET A 62 6.60 -2.26 5.88
CA MET A 62 7.17 -1.49 4.77
C MET A 62 8.42 -2.19 4.21
N LEU A 63 8.70 -2.04 2.92
CA LEU A 63 9.90 -2.58 2.30
C LEU A 63 11.15 -1.82 2.79
N THR A 64 12.18 -2.55 3.19
CA THR A 64 13.42 -2.02 3.76
C THR A 64 14.56 -3.02 3.63
N GLU A 65 15.80 -2.57 3.73
CA GLU A 65 16.99 -3.42 3.86
C GLU A 65 17.38 -3.62 5.33
N GLU A 66 16.81 -2.83 6.25
CA GLU A 66 17.10 -2.87 7.69
C GLU A 66 15.97 -3.59 8.45
N GLU A 67 16.28 -4.13 9.63
CA GLU A 67 15.28 -4.79 10.48
C GLU A 67 14.06 -3.89 10.76
N LEU A 68 14.30 -2.60 11.01
CA LEU A 68 13.29 -1.56 11.13
C LEU A 68 13.52 -0.48 10.08
N CYS A 69 12.49 -0.14 9.31
CA CYS A 69 12.58 0.93 8.33
C CYS A 69 12.83 2.30 8.98
N ALA A 70 13.27 3.27 8.19
CA ALA A 70 13.59 4.63 8.64
C ALA A 70 12.43 5.30 9.43
N ILE A 71 11.18 5.00 9.10
CA ILE A 71 10.02 5.54 9.83
C ILE A 71 9.89 4.89 11.21
N CYS A 72 10.03 3.56 11.29
CA CYS A 72 9.89 2.83 12.56
C CYS A 72 11.05 3.09 13.53
N SER A 73 12.25 3.40 13.03
CA SER A 73 13.43 3.71 13.82
C SER A 73 13.54 5.19 14.22
N ALA A 74 12.69 6.07 13.65
CA ALA A 74 12.75 7.50 13.90
C ALA A 74 12.19 7.87 15.30
N PRO A 75 13.00 8.43 16.21
CA PRO A 75 12.58 8.70 17.59
C PRO A 75 11.58 9.86 17.72
N ALA A 76 11.46 10.69 16.66
CA ALA A 76 10.55 11.83 16.63
C ALA A 76 9.10 11.45 16.24
N ARG A 77 8.82 10.18 15.97
CA ARG A 77 7.49 9.69 15.62
C ARG A 77 6.63 9.46 16.85
N ASP A 78 5.35 9.82 16.72
CA ASP A 78 4.36 9.59 17.77
C ASP A 78 3.92 8.12 17.80
N ALA A 79 4.36 7.38 18.80
CA ALA A 79 4.04 5.97 18.98
C ALA A 79 2.56 5.72 19.32
N SER A 80 1.81 6.75 19.73
CA SER A 80 0.39 6.64 20.07
C SER A 80 -0.52 6.61 18.83
N LEU A 81 0.00 6.99 17.64
CA LEU A 81 -0.74 7.05 16.38
C LEU A 81 -0.25 5.97 15.42
N LEU A 82 -1.15 5.08 14.99
CA LEU A 82 -0.85 4.05 14.01
C LEU A 82 -1.78 4.18 12.80
N CYS A 83 -1.22 4.50 11.62
CA CYS A 83 -1.94 4.60 10.36
C CYS A 83 -1.85 3.28 9.60
N VAL A 84 -2.99 2.65 9.31
CA VAL A 84 -3.07 1.41 8.55
C VAL A 84 -3.39 1.74 7.10
N VAL A 85 -2.56 1.25 6.19
CA VAL A 85 -2.66 1.45 4.73
C VAL A 85 -2.61 0.12 3.99
N GLU A 86 -3.06 0.09 2.75
CA GLU A 86 -3.07 -1.14 1.94
C GLU A 86 -1.72 -1.48 1.32
N SER A 87 -0.94 -0.46 0.93
CA SER A 87 0.31 -0.66 0.17
C SER A 87 1.46 0.23 0.66
N PRO A 88 2.71 -0.11 0.30
CA PRO A 88 3.86 0.78 0.51
C PRO A 88 3.72 2.14 -0.20
N ALA A 89 3.03 2.19 -1.34
CA ALA A 89 2.80 3.44 -2.07
C ALA A 89 1.93 4.42 -1.29
N ASP A 90 0.96 3.91 -0.52
CA ASP A 90 0.11 4.74 0.33
C ASP A 90 0.91 5.39 1.47
N VAL A 91 1.89 4.67 2.04
CA VAL A 91 2.83 5.26 3.03
C VAL A 91 3.56 6.43 2.41
N VAL A 92 4.09 6.26 1.20
CA VAL A 92 4.81 7.34 0.48
C VAL A 92 3.90 8.53 0.23
N ALA A 93 2.65 8.29 -0.18
CA ALA A 93 1.68 9.36 -0.42
C ALA A 93 1.35 10.16 0.85
N VAL A 94 1.13 9.46 1.98
CA VAL A 94 0.86 10.12 3.26
C VAL A 94 2.09 10.88 3.77
N GLU A 95 3.30 10.32 3.65
CA GLU A 95 4.54 10.99 4.03
C GLU A 95 4.79 12.28 3.21
N LEU A 96 4.52 12.23 1.90
CA LEU A 96 4.65 13.41 1.02
C LEU A 96 3.70 14.55 1.41
N SER A 97 2.56 14.26 2.05
CA SER A 97 1.66 15.30 2.57
C SER A 97 2.26 16.09 3.74
N GLY A 98 3.26 15.54 4.42
CA GLY A 98 3.93 16.14 5.57
C GLY A 98 3.05 16.32 6.82
N SER A 99 1.80 15.86 6.81
CA SER A 99 0.81 16.11 7.84
C SER A 99 0.74 15.03 8.93
N PHE A 100 1.36 13.87 8.73
CA PHE A 100 1.32 12.75 9.66
C PHE A 100 2.68 12.49 10.33
N ARG A 101 2.66 12.28 11.65
CA ARG A 101 3.86 12.07 12.46
C ARG A 101 3.85 10.76 13.25
N GLY A 102 2.84 9.91 13.06
CA GLY A 102 2.74 8.60 13.68
C GLY A 102 3.52 7.51 12.95
N HIS A 103 3.26 6.27 13.34
CA HIS A 103 3.76 5.07 12.68
C HIS A 103 2.73 4.50 11.70
N TYR A 104 3.19 3.57 10.85
CA TYR A 104 2.34 2.90 9.87
C TYR A 104 2.25 1.41 10.12
N PHE A 105 1.23 0.80 9.52
CA PHE A 105 1.15 -0.64 9.31
C PHE A 105 0.63 -0.90 7.89
N VAL A 106 1.38 -1.67 7.11
CA VAL A 106 1.08 -1.96 5.71
C VAL A 106 0.47 -3.34 5.59
N LEU A 107 -0.79 -3.41 5.15
CA LEU A 107 -1.53 -4.66 4.99
C LEU A 107 -1.00 -5.53 3.85
N MET A 108 -0.42 -4.91 2.82
CA MET A 108 -0.04 -5.51 1.53
C MET A 108 -1.26 -6.02 0.74
N GLY A 109 -2.39 -5.34 0.85
CA GLY A 109 -3.66 -5.65 0.20
C GLY A 109 -4.86 -5.22 1.04
N HIS A 110 -6.00 -5.80 0.72
CA HIS A 110 -7.28 -5.63 1.42
C HIS A 110 -8.02 -6.98 1.49
N LEU A 111 -9.06 -7.07 2.29
CA LEU A 111 -9.93 -8.24 2.33
C LEU A 111 -10.60 -8.43 0.97
N SER A 112 -10.46 -9.61 0.38
CA SER A 112 -11.09 -9.96 -0.88
C SER A 112 -11.52 -11.45 -0.83
N PRO A 113 -12.77 -11.74 -0.49
CA PRO A 113 -13.27 -13.11 -0.52
C PRO A 113 -13.18 -13.76 -1.90
N LEU A 114 -13.34 -12.96 -2.97
CA LEU A 114 -13.24 -13.44 -4.35
C LEU A 114 -11.82 -13.89 -4.71
N ASP A 115 -10.81 -13.23 -4.18
CA ASP A 115 -9.39 -13.56 -4.40
C ASP A 115 -8.83 -14.47 -3.29
N GLY A 116 -9.64 -14.88 -2.33
CA GLY A 116 -9.23 -15.70 -1.19
C GLY A 116 -8.33 -14.99 -0.20
N ILE A 117 -8.34 -13.63 -0.19
CA ILE A 117 -7.52 -12.83 0.71
C ILE A 117 -8.29 -12.59 2.01
N GLY A 118 -7.87 -13.24 3.07
CA GLY A 118 -8.40 -13.10 4.42
C GLY A 118 -7.46 -12.33 5.36
N PRO A 119 -7.82 -12.26 6.66
CA PRO A 119 -7.04 -11.54 7.67
C PRO A 119 -5.60 -12.04 7.82
N GLU A 120 -5.35 -13.33 7.59
CA GLU A 120 -4.00 -13.91 7.73
C GLU A 120 -3.04 -13.37 6.67
N GLN A 121 -3.48 -13.26 5.41
CA GLN A 121 -2.69 -12.72 4.32
C GLN A 121 -2.36 -11.24 4.52
N LEU A 122 -3.24 -10.49 5.17
CA LEU A 122 -3.05 -9.08 5.52
C LEU A 122 -2.14 -8.86 6.73
N GLY A 123 -1.69 -9.93 7.39
CA GLY A 123 -0.83 -9.83 8.57
C GLY A 123 -1.54 -9.25 9.80
N VAL A 124 -2.83 -9.55 9.95
CA VAL A 124 -3.61 -9.05 11.11
C VAL A 124 -3.01 -9.52 12.43
N ARG A 125 -2.40 -10.70 12.49
CA ARG A 125 -1.69 -11.17 13.70
C ARG A 125 -0.51 -10.26 14.08
N ASP A 126 0.22 -9.75 13.09
CA ASP A 126 1.33 -8.82 13.33
C ASP A 126 0.79 -7.47 13.82
N LEU A 127 -0.33 -7.00 13.25
CA LEU A 127 -1.02 -5.79 13.74
C LEU A 127 -1.48 -5.96 15.18
N GLU A 128 -2.10 -7.10 15.52
CA GLU A 128 -2.50 -7.41 16.89
C GLU A 128 -1.32 -7.40 17.87
N ALA A 129 -0.16 -7.90 17.44
CA ALA A 129 1.05 -7.86 18.24
C ALA A 129 1.51 -6.40 18.52
N VAL A 130 1.48 -5.54 17.49
CA VAL A 130 1.78 -4.11 17.64
C VAL A 130 0.80 -3.43 18.60
N LEU A 131 -0.50 -3.71 18.48
CA LEU A 131 -1.51 -3.14 19.39
C LEU A 131 -1.34 -3.65 20.84
N ALA A 132 -0.90 -4.89 21.01
CA ALA A 132 -0.65 -5.50 22.31
C ALA A 132 0.53 -4.88 23.07
N GLU A 133 1.44 -4.15 22.40
CA GLU A 133 2.51 -3.36 23.05
C GLU A 133 1.94 -2.23 23.92
N GLY A 134 0.68 -1.85 23.73
CA GLY A 134 -0.04 -0.88 24.58
C GLY A 134 0.35 0.57 24.36
N GLN A 135 1.16 0.89 23.36
CA GLN A 135 1.57 2.26 23.03
C GLN A 135 0.54 2.97 22.16
N VAL A 136 -0.13 2.23 21.25
CA VAL A 136 -1.10 2.78 20.31
C VAL A 136 -2.39 3.19 21.02
N ARG A 137 -2.78 4.45 20.85
CA ARG A 137 -4.03 5.03 21.36
C ARG A 137 -5.07 5.20 20.27
N GLU A 138 -4.61 5.41 19.04
CA GLU A 138 -5.47 5.61 17.88
C GLU A 138 -4.97 4.80 16.68
N LEU A 139 -5.87 4.01 16.11
CA LEU A 139 -5.71 3.29 14.86
C LEU A 139 -6.43 4.07 13.75
N ILE A 140 -5.65 4.71 12.87
CA ILE A 140 -6.18 5.49 11.76
C ILE A 140 -6.29 4.57 10.55
N LEU A 141 -7.50 4.33 10.08
CA LEU A 141 -7.78 3.45 8.95
C LEU A 141 -7.73 4.26 7.64
N ALA A 142 -6.66 4.07 6.88
CA ALA A 142 -6.40 4.76 5.62
C ALA A 142 -6.37 3.77 4.44
N THR A 143 -7.27 2.78 4.47
CA THR A 143 -7.53 1.90 3.32
C THR A 143 -8.25 2.68 2.22
N ASN A 144 -8.15 2.20 0.97
CA ASN A 144 -8.81 2.86 -0.17
C ASN A 144 -10.33 2.94 0.00
N PRO A 145 -11.00 3.96 -0.58
CA PRO A 145 -12.46 4.11 -0.53
C PRO A 145 -13.15 3.19 -1.57
N THR A 146 -12.84 1.91 -1.53
CA THR A 146 -13.45 0.83 -2.32
C THR A 146 -14.29 -0.03 -1.39
N VAL A 147 -15.16 -0.89 -1.96
CA VAL A 147 -15.99 -1.82 -1.17
C VAL A 147 -15.11 -2.70 -0.29
N GLU A 148 -14.02 -3.23 -0.86
CA GLU A 148 -13.05 -4.07 -0.17
C GLU A 148 -12.27 -3.29 0.90
N GLY A 149 -11.88 -2.06 0.61
CA GLY A 149 -11.19 -1.18 1.55
C GLY A 149 -12.07 -0.76 2.72
N GLU A 150 -13.38 -0.51 2.49
CA GLU A 150 -14.35 -0.23 3.55
C GLU A 150 -14.61 -1.48 4.41
N ALA A 151 -14.77 -2.66 3.80
CA ALA A 151 -14.91 -3.92 4.53
C ALA A 151 -13.67 -4.20 5.40
N THR A 152 -12.48 -3.91 4.87
CA THR A 152 -11.22 -4.03 5.59
C THR A 152 -11.16 -3.05 6.77
N ALA A 153 -11.54 -1.78 6.55
CA ALA A 153 -11.59 -0.77 7.62
C ALA A 153 -12.57 -1.19 8.73
N HIS A 154 -13.75 -1.69 8.36
CA HIS A 154 -14.74 -2.14 9.33
C HIS A 154 -14.21 -3.28 10.19
N TYR A 155 -13.63 -4.31 9.58
CA TYR A 155 -13.01 -5.44 10.27
C TYR A 155 -11.92 -4.97 11.27
N LEU A 156 -11.03 -4.07 10.82
CA LEU A 156 -9.95 -3.55 11.66
C LEU A 156 -10.46 -2.63 12.78
N SER A 157 -11.56 -1.91 12.57
CA SER A 157 -12.19 -1.09 13.62
C SER A 157 -12.75 -1.94 14.75
N GLU A 158 -13.37 -3.08 14.43
CA GLU A 158 -13.82 -4.04 15.44
C GLU A 158 -12.64 -4.64 16.22
N LEU A 159 -11.55 -4.96 15.53
CA LEU A 159 -10.32 -5.45 16.15
C LEU A 159 -9.74 -4.43 17.13
N ALA A 160 -9.64 -3.17 16.73
CA ALA A 160 -9.17 -2.06 17.58
C ALA A 160 -10.06 -1.90 18.81
N THR A 161 -11.38 -1.93 18.63
CA THR A 161 -12.37 -1.82 19.73
C THR A 161 -12.18 -2.95 20.76
N ARG A 162 -11.98 -4.19 20.32
CA ARG A 162 -11.70 -5.32 21.21
C ARG A 162 -10.40 -5.16 22.00
N ARG A 163 -9.46 -4.36 21.51
CA ARG A 163 -8.18 -4.04 22.15
C ARG A 163 -8.20 -2.73 22.96
N GLY A 164 -9.35 -2.04 23.02
CA GLY A 164 -9.50 -0.76 23.71
C GLY A 164 -8.77 0.40 23.01
N VAL A 165 -8.47 0.27 21.72
CA VAL A 165 -7.82 1.28 20.88
C VAL A 165 -8.91 2.03 20.09
N ARG A 166 -8.85 3.35 20.07
CA ARG A 166 -9.76 4.17 19.27
C ARG A 166 -9.48 3.97 17.79
N ALA A 167 -10.50 3.61 17.00
CA ALA A 167 -10.41 3.58 15.56
C ALA A 167 -10.95 4.86 14.94
N SER A 168 -10.25 5.43 13.99
CA SER A 168 -10.68 6.55 13.15
C SER A 168 -10.50 6.22 11.68
N ARG A 169 -11.26 6.90 10.81
CA ARG A 169 -11.19 6.77 9.35
C ARG A 169 -10.69 8.08 8.76
N ILE A 170 -9.81 8.02 7.76
CA ILE A 170 -9.49 9.24 7.00
C ILE A 170 -10.78 9.80 6.39
N ALA A 171 -10.92 11.13 6.41
CA ALA A 171 -12.10 11.80 5.89
C ALA A 171 -12.23 11.57 4.38
N HIS A 172 -13.46 11.30 3.93
CA HIS A 172 -13.83 11.37 2.53
C HIS A 172 -14.37 12.78 2.24
N GLY A 173 -13.94 13.37 1.14
CA GLY A 173 -14.38 14.74 0.84
C GLY A 173 -14.15 15.16 -0.60
N VAL A 174 -14.73 16.30 -0.93
CA VAL A 174 -14.50 17.00 -2.20
C VAL A 174 -13.06 17.46 -2.23
N PRO A 175 -12.30 17.21 -3.32
CA PRO A 175 -10.92 17.65 -3.43
C PRO A 175 -10.84 19.18 -3.41
N MET A 176 -9.88 19.69 -2.62
CA MET A 176 -9.65 21.14 -2.54
C MET A 176 -9.14 21.70 -3.87
N GLY A 177 -9.68 22.86 -4.27
CA GLY A 177 -9.30 23.54 -5.51
C GLY A 177 -10.05 23.09 -6.74
N GLY A 178 -11.03 22.18 -6.61
CA GLY A 178 -11.95 21.77 -7.67
C GLY A 178 -13.31 22.46 -7.58
N GLU A 179 -14.04 22.50 -8.68
CA GLU A 179 -15.43 22.95 -8.72
C GLU A 179 -16.38 21.77 -8.51
N LEU A 180 -17.46 21.99 -7.76
CA LEU A 180 -18.41 20.92 -7.38
C LEU A 180 -19.06 20.22 -8.59
N GLU A 181 -19.21 20.93 -9.71
CA GLU A 181 -19.82 20.39 -10.93
C GLU A 181 -19.00 19.27 -11.59
N TYR A 182 -17.68 19.21 -11.31
CA TYR A 182 -16.79 18.16 -11.83
C TYR A 182 -16.59 16.98 -10.86
N VAL A 183 -17.22 17.04 -9.68
CA VAL A 183 -17.11 15.97 -8.69
C VAL A 183 -18.19 14.92 -8.96
N ASP A 184 -17.78 13.65 -8.96
CA ASP A 184 -18.74 12.56 -9.16
C ASP A 184 -19.79 12.48 -8.04
N GLY A 185 -20.97 11.96 -8.37
CA GLY A 185 -22.10 11.92 -7.45
C GLY A 185 -21.85 11.07 -6.19
N GLY A 186 -21.02 10.04 -6.27
CA GLY A 186 -20.64 9.20 -5.12
C GLY A 186 -19.81 9.99 -4.10
N THR A 187 -18.78 10.70 -4.57
CA THR A 187 -17.95 11.57 -3.74
C THR A 187 -18.79 12.68 -3.09
N LEU A 188 -19.72 13.30 -3.83
CA LEU A 188 -20.63 14.31 -3.27
C LEU A 188 -21.56 13.73 -2.20
N ALA A 189 -22.11 12.53 -2.42
CA ALA A 189 -22.96 11.86 -1.45
C ALA A 189 -22.21 11.55 -0.15
N HIS A 190 -20.99 11.05 -0.23
CA HIS A 190 -20.13 10.82 0.93
C HIS A 190 -19.77 12.12 1.67
N ALA A 191 -19.40 13.17 0.92
CA ALA A 191 -19.09 14.47 1.52
C ALA A 191 -20.28 15.08 2.25
N LEU A 192 -21.49 14.97 1.69
CA LEU A 192 -22.73 15.44 2.34
C LEU A 192 -23.09 14.61 3.57
N ALA A 193 -22.89 13.29 3.54
CA ALA A 193 -23.13 12.43 4.69
C ALA A 193 -22.13 12.74 5.85
N GLY A 194 -20.87 13.00 5.52
CA GLY A 194 -19.81 13.35 6.47
C GLY A 194 -19.69 14.84 6.76
N ARG A 195 -20.65 15.68 6.39
CA ARG A 195 -20.60 17.14 6.59
C ARG A 195 -20.43 17.52 8.06
N GLN A 196 -19.58 18.49 8.31
CA GLN A 196 -19.34 19.04 9.64
C GLN A 196 -20.14 20.32 9.89
N VAL A 197 -20.62 20.48 11.12
CA VAL A 197 -21.27 21.73 11.56
C VAL A 197 -20.19 22.77 11.81
N LEU A 198 -20.31 23.92 11.17
CA LEU A 198 -19.46 25.07 11.45
C LEU A 198 -19.99 25.77 12.70
N GLY A 199 -19.15 25.86 13.74
CA GLY A 199 -19.45 26.55 15.00
C GLY A 199 -19.16 28.04 14.90
#